data_5b4b18c7df33e0c22300f93f69964e8d
#
_entry.id   5b4b18c7df33e0c22300f93f69964e8d
#
_cell.length_a   1.000
_cell.length_b   1.000
_cell.length_c   1.000
_cell.angle_alpha   90.00
_cell.angle_beta   90.00
_cell.angle_gamma   90.00
#
_symmetry.space_group_name_H-M   'P 1'
#
loop_
_entity.id
_entity.type
_entity.pdbx_description
1 polymer ?
#
loop_
_entity_poly.entity_id
_entity_poly.type
_entity_poly.pdbx_seq_one_letter_code
_entity_poly.pdbx_strand_id
1 'polypeptide(L)'
;HPTFKTFNSMNKIKGGFENFIRGITEFLFVINNYEVIPQDTFKNIKQMSALLRYELCEEGGKKSERKQGELNRDFKIGNIVYKDINCEFHYKLSYKDGQFNKGTYYNDNRIYFGFFNRIDPSKPMIAVAHIGEHL
;
A
#
# COMPACT_ATOMS: atom_id res chain seq x y z
N HIS A 1 -6.30 19.00 7.52
CA HIS A 1 -6.09 18.24 6.27
C HIS A 1 -6.69 16.84 6.42
N PRO A 2 -7.43 16.32 5.42
CA PRO A 2 -8.09 15.01 5.53
C PRO A 2 -7.15 13.85 5.88
N THR A 3 -5.87 13.96 5.57
CA THR A 3 -4.85 12.95 5.81
C THR A 3 -4.62 12.58 7.28
N PHE A 4 -4.93 13.46 8.22
CA PHE A 4 -4.76 13.14 9.65
C PHE A 4 -5.84 12.20 10.21
N LYS A 5 -6.88 11.91 9.44
CA LYS A 5 -7.92 10.96 9.83
C LYS A 5 -7.60 9.52 9.47
N THR A 6 -6.56 9.28 8.67
CA THR A 6 -6.27 7.95 8.12
C THR A 6 -5.94 6.89 9.17
N PHE A 7 -5.33 7.28 10.28
CA PHE A 7 -5.02 6.35 11.38
C PHE A 7 -6.17 6.15 12.38
N ASN A 8 -7.26 6.91 12.27
CA ASN A 8 -8.39 6.79 13.20
C ASN A 8 -9.07 5.42 13.12
N SER A 9 -9.08 4.80 11.95
CA SER A 9 -9.63 3.45 11.79
C SER A 9 -8.86 2.42 12.60
N MET A 10 -7.56 2.57 12.71
CA MET A 10 -6.71 1.69 13.51
C MET A 10 -6.98 1.84 15.01
N ASN A 11 -7.25 3.07 15.47
CA ASN A 11 -7.54 3.35 16.87
C ASN A 11 -8.90 2.83 17.35
N LYS A 12 -9.81 2.51 16.44
CA LYS A 12 -11.10 1.89 16.75
C LYS A 12 -10.97 0.40 17.12
N ILE A 13 -9.84 -0.22 16.83
CA ILE A 13 -9.58 -1.62 17.08
C ILE A 13 -8.93 -1.77 18.47
N LYS A 14 -9.31 -2.81 19.20
CA LYS A 14 -8.70 -3.10 20.50
C LYS A 14 -7.18 -3.22 20.38
N GLY A 15 -6.44 -2.41 21.13
CA GLY A 15 -4.99 -2.28 21.05
C GLY A 15 -4.53 -1.16 20.13
N GLY A 16 -5.43 -0.57 19.35
CA GLY A 16 -5.17 0.63 18.56
C GLY A 16 -4.07 0.49 17.52
N PHE A 17 -3.45 1.60 17.20
CA PHE A 17 -2.39 1.71 16.21
C PHE A 17 -1.19 0.78 16.47
N GLU A 18 -0.90 0.46 17.73
CA GLU A 18 0.22 -0.41 18.10
C GLU A 18 0.16 -1.79 17.43
N ASN A 19 -1.04 -2.30 17.16
CA ASN A 19 -1.23 -3.57 16.45
C ASN A 19 -0.70 -3.54 15.01
N PHE A 20 -0.57 -2.37 14.43
CA PHE A 20 -0.21 -2.19 13.02
C PHE A 20 1.22 -1.74 12.80
N ILE A 21 1.89 -1.25 13.85
CA ILE A 21 3.25 -0.69 13.77
C ILE A 21 4.18 -1.68 13.07
N ARG A 22 4.12 -2.95 13.45
CA ARG A 22 5.01 -3.96 12.88
C ARG A 22 4.79 -4.15 11.38
N GLY A 23 3.54 -4.28 10.94
CA GLY A 23 3.21 -4.45 9.52
C GLY A 23 3.60 -3.22 8.70
N ILE A 24 3.35 -2.03 9.23
CA ILE A 24 3.74 -0.77 8.58
C ILE A 24 5.26 -0.68 8.48
N THR A 25 5.97 -0.94 9.57
CA THR A 25 7.44 -0.87 9.61
C THR A 25 8.08 -1.87 8.66
N GLU A 26 7.60 -3.12 8.64
CA GLU A 26 8.07 -4.15 7.71
C GLU A 26 7.88 -3.72 6.25
N PHE A 27 6.69 -3.19 5.92
CA PHE A 27 6.42 -2.71 4.57
C PHE A 27 7.36 -1.57 4.18
N LEU A 28 7.49 -0.55 5.03
CA LEU A 28 8.37 0.59 4.77
C LEU A 28 9.84 0.16 4.64
N PHE A 29 10.27 -0.80 5.45
CA PHE A 29 11.61 -1.36 5.35
C PHE A 29 11.82 -2.09 4.01
N VAL A 30 10.86 -2.92 3.60
CA VAL A 30 10.93 -3.64 2.33
C VAL A 30 11.00 -2.65 1.16
N ILE A 31 10.10 -1.67 1.08
CA ILE A 31 10.11 -0.72 -0.04
C ILE A 31 11.34 0.17 -0.07
N ASN A 32 11.94 0.47 1.10
CA ASN A 32 13.16 1.26 1.17
C ASN A 32 14.40 0.52 0.64
N ASN A 33 14.40 -0.81 0.74
CA ASN A 33 15.51 -1.65 0.34
C ASN A 33 15.25 -2.42 -0.97
N TYR A 34 14.03 -2.37 -1.49
CA TYR A 34 13.67 -3.08 -2.71
C TYR A 34 14.14 -2.33 -3.94
N GLU A 35 14.87 -3.01 -4.78
CA GLU A 35 15.29 -2.48 -6.08
C GLU A 35 14.19 -2.73 -7.11
N VAL A 36 13.48 -1.66 -7.47
CA VAL A 36 12.35 -1.73 -8.39
C VAL A 36 12.83 -2.06 -9.79
N ILE A 37 12.25 -3.08 -10.40
CA ILE A 37 12.51 -3.46 -11.80
C ILE A 37 11.68 -2.52 -12.68
N PRO A 38 12.33 -1.74 -13.57
CA PRO A 38 11.60 -0.82 -14.44
C PRO A 38 10.60 -1.54 -15.33
N GLN A 39 9.39 -0.99 -15.43
CA GLN A 39 8.32 -1.43 -16.34
C GLN A 39 7.83 -2.88 -16.15
N ASP A 40 8.22 -3.55 -15.08
CA ASP A 40 7.78 -4.91 -14.77
C ASP A 40 7.05 -4.97 -13.41
N THR A 41 5.86 -4.41 -13.41
CA THR A 41 5.01 -4.35 -12.22
C THR A 41 4.71 -5.73 -11.65
N PHE A 42 4.41 -6.69 -12.52
CA PHE A 42 4.09 -8.05 -12.07
C PHE A 42 5.24 -8.69 -11.30
N LYS A 43 6.45 -8.56 -11.81
CA LYS A 43 7.66 -9.10 -11.17
C LYS A 43 7.97 -8.38 -9.86
N ASN A 44 7.80 -7.06 -9.83
CA ASN A 44 7.93 -6.27 -8.61
C ASN A 44 6.97 -6.76 -7.52
N ILE A 45 5.69 -6.88 -7.83
CA ILE A 45 4.68 -7.35 -6.87
C ILE A 45 4.99 -8.76 -6.38
N LYS A 46 5.36 -9.67 -7.29
CA LYS A 46 5.71 -11.04 -6.92
C LYS A 46 6.92 -11.11 -5.99
N GLN A 47 7.98 -10.35 -6.29
CA GLN A 47 9.18 -10.34 -5.46
C GLN A 47 8.94 -9.66 -4.11
N MET A 48 8.22 -8.55 -4.08
CA MET A 48 7.87 -7.87 -2.84
C MET A 48 6.99 -8.75 -1.95
N SER A 49 6.02 -9.47 -2.53
CA SER A 49 5.16 -10.41 -1.79
C SER A 49 5.96 -11.49 -1.08
N ALA A 50 7.05 -11.96 -1.66
CA ALA A 50 7.93 -12.96 -1.04
C ALA A 50 8.70 -12.41 0.18
N LEU A 51 8.84 -11.09 0.29
CA LEU A 51 9.54 -10.41 1.39
C LEU A 51 8.61 -9.93 2.50
N LEU A 52 7.31 -9.92 2.24
CA LEU A 52 6.29 -9.38 3.14
C LEU A 52 5.52 -10.51 3.82
N ARG A 53 5.12 -10.26 5.05
CA ARG A 53 4.35 -11.22 5.87
C ARG A 53 2.90 -11.36 5.43
N TYR A 54 2.29 -10.24 5.04
CA TYR A 54 0.88 -10.18 4.71
C TYR A 54 0.67 -10.08 3.20
N GLU A 55 -0.58 -10.20 2.79
CA GLU A 55 -0.96 -10.22 1.39
C GLU A 55 -0.77 -8.87 0.72
N LEU A 56 -0.14 -8.89 -0.44
CA LEU A 56 -0.01 -7.79 -1.37
C LEU A 56 -0.96 -8.04 -2.55
N CYS A 57 -1.83 -7.10 -2.83
CA CYS A 57 -2.87 -7.23 -3.85
C CYS A 57 -2.86 -6.09 -4.85
N GLU A 58 -3.39 -6.36 -6.03
CA GLU A 58 -3.89 -5.35 -6.95
C GLU A 58 -5.37 -5.08 -6.67
N GLU A 59 -5.82 -3.84 -6.83
CA GLU A 59 -7.24 -3.55 -6.93
C GLU A 59 -7.79 -4.06 -8.28
N GLY A 60 -9.03 -4.48 -8.31
CA GLY A 60 -9.66 -4.87 -9.57
C GLY A 60 -10.04 -6.33 -9.67
N GLY A 61 -10.19 -7.02 -8.57
CA GLY A 61 -10.90 -8.30 -8.56
C GLY A 61 -12.30 -8.14 -9.18
N LYS A 62 -12.88 -9.22 -9.67
CA LYS A 62 -14.20 -9.28 -10.36
C LYS A 62 -15.37 -8.57 -9.65
N LYS A 63 -15.17 -8.05 -8.44
CA LYS A 63 -16.17 -7.36 -7.62
C LYS A 63 -15.85 -5.88 -7.40
N SER A 64 -14.78 -5.35 -7.99
CA SER A 64 -14.47 -3.93 -7.83
C SER A 64 -15.40 -3.11 -8.70
N GLU A 65 -16.24 -2.30 -8.08
CA GLU A 65 -17.09 -1.31 -8.76
C GLU A 65 -16.32 -0.01 -9.08
N ARG A 66 -15.03 0.02 -8.76
CA ARG A 66 -14.18 1.18 -8.95
C ARG A 66 -13.97 1.50 -10.43
N LYS A 67 -14.03 2.79 -10.73
CA LYS A 67 -13.67 3.30 -12.05
C LYS A 67 -12.15 3.24 -12.24
N GLN A 68 -11.73 2.93 -13.45
CA GLN A 68 -10.32 2.96 -13.82
C GLN A 68 -9.71 4.34 -13.48
N GLY A 69 -8.56 4.36 -12.83
CA GLY A 69 -7.86 5.58 -12.45
C GLY A 69 -8.36 6.27 -11.18
N GLU A 70 -9.35 5.72 -10.49
CA GLU A 70 -9.88 6.31 -9.24
C GLU A 70 -8.82 6.40 -8.14
N LEU A 71 -7.84 5.52 -8.15
CA LEU A 71 -6.70 5.50 -7.22
C LEU A 71 -5.44 6.16 -7.78
N ASN A 72 -5.53 6.86 -8.92
CA ASN A 72 -4.41 7.65 -9.39
C ASN A 72 -4.16 8.84 -8.45
N ARG A 73 -2.89 9.12 -8.19
CA ARG A 73 -2.47 10.22 -7.31
C ARG A 73 -1.35 11.01 -7.94
N ASP A 74 -1.33 12.31 -7.65
CA ASP A 74 -0.22 13.19 -7.98
C ASP A 74 0.76 13.26 -6.82
N PHE A 75 2.04 13.22 -7.15
CA PHE A 75 3.12 13.36 -6.18
C PHE A 75 4.03 14.51 -6.54
N LYS A 76 4.40 15.30 -5.55
CA LYS A 76 5.38 16.38 -5.71
C LYS A 76 6.68 16.01 -5.04
N ILE A 77 7.76 15.98 -5.81
CA ILE A 77 9.11 15.72 -5.32
C ILE A 77 9.98 16.92 -5.72
N GLY A 78 10.40 17.71 -4.73
CA GLY A 78 11.04 18.99 -5.01
C GLY A 78 10.09 19.93 -5.77
N ASN A 79 10.51 20.38 -6.94
CA ASN A 79 9.72 21.25 -7.83
C ASN A 79 8.99 20.47 -8.95
N ILE A 80 9.14 19.14 -8.99
CA ILE A 80 8.57 18.29 -10.04
C ILE A 80 7.26 17.70 -9.54
N VAL A 81 6.21 17.81 -10.35
CA VAL A 81 4.91 17.16 -10.09
C VAL A 81 4.78 15.96 -11.02
N TYR A 82 4.65 14.79 -10.44
CA TYR A 82 4.39 13.52 -11.11
C TYR A 82 2.89 13.24 -11.05
N LYS A 83 2.25 13.22 -12.21
CA LYS A 83 0.79 13.10 -12.30
C LYS A 83 0.34 11.69 -12.58
N ASP A 84 -0.86 11.36 -12.12
CA ASP A 84 -1.59 10.15 -12.48
C ASP A 84 -0.84 8.84 -12.15
N ILE A 85 -0.09 8.82 -11.04
CA ILE A 85 0.56 7.59 -10.59
C ILE A 85 -0.52 6.63 -10.10
N ASN A 86 -0.59 5.46 -10.74
CA ASN A 86 -1.51 4.41 -10.36
C ASN A 86 -1.12 3.80 -9.00
N CYS A 87 -1.98 3.98 -7.99
CA CYS A 87 -1.78 3.50 -6.63
C CYS A 87 -2.80 2.40 -6.25
N GLU A 88 -3.11 1.53 -7.19
CA GLU A 88 -4.04 0.40 -6.99
C GLU A 88 -3.46 -0.73 -6.14
N PHE A 89 -2.14 -0.83 -6.08
CA PHE A 89 -1.51 -1.86 -5.27
C PHE A 89 -1.70 -1.57 -3.80
N HIS A 90 -2.02 -2.61 -3.04
CA HIS A 90 -2.18 -2.44 -1.61
C HIS A 90 -1.68 -3.62 -0.80
N TYR A 91 -1.08 -3.30 0.34
CA TYR A 91 -0.66 -4.25 1.35
C TYR A 91 -1.71 -4.32 2.45
N LYS A 92 -2.24 -5.49 2.70
CA LYS A 92 -3.25 -5.72 3.73
C LYS A 92 -2.59 -5.74 5.10
N LEU A 93 -2.89 -4.73 5.93
CA LEU A 93 -2.43 -4.71 7.30
C LEU A 93 -3.26 -5.67 8.14
N SER A 94 -2.67 -6.76 8.56
CA SER A 94 -3.33 -7.73 9.42
C SER A 94 -3.25 -7.34 10.89
N TYR A 95 -4.29 -7.69 11.63
CA TYR A 95 -4.36 -7.56 13.07
C TYR A 95 -3.73 -8.77 13.73
N LYS A 96 -2.89 -8.56 14.76
CA LYS A 96 -2.20 -9.61 15.53
C LYS A 96 -1.48 -10.67 14.71
N ASP A 97 -0.21 -10.58 14.62
CA ASP A 97 0.79 -11.65 14.39
C ASP A 97 0.24 -13.02 13.96
N GLY A 98 -0.58 -13.06 12.93
CA GLY A 98 -1.13 -14.29 12.37
C GLY A 98 -2.25 -14.95 13.17
N GLN A 99 -2.75 -14.37 14.25
CA GLN A 99 -3.98 -14.85 14.90
C GLN A 99 -5.22 -14.33 14.16
N PHE A 100 -5.31 -14.66 12.89
CA PHE A 100 -6.53 -14.52 12.14
C PHE A 100 -7.45 -15.66 12.52
N ASN A 101 -8.42 -15.40 13.40
CA ASN A 101 -9.56 -16.28 13.51
C ASN A 101 -10.38 -16.14 12.25
N LYS A 102 -10.43 -17.17 11.43
CA LYS A 102 -11.35 -17.28 10.30
C LYS A 102 -12.74 -16.89 10.79
N GLY A 103 -13.26 -15.77 10.29
CA GLY A 103 -14.61 -15.27 10.62
C GLY A 103 -14.68 -14.04 11.51
N THR A 104 -13.60 -13.56 12.10
CA THR A 104 -13.59 -12.32 12.87
C THR A 104 -12.90 -11.21 12.10
N TYR A 105 -13.69 -10.24 11.73
CA TYR A 105 -13.37 -8.90 11.26
C TYR A 105 -12.06 -8.76 10.49
N TYR A 106 -12.20 -8.68 9.18
CA TYR A 106 -11.16 -8.17 8.33
C TYR A 106 -10.79 -6.79 8.81
N ASN A 107 -9.53 -6.65 9.14
CA ASN A 107 -9.00 -5.34 9.31
C ASN A 107 -8.93 -4.68 7.94
N ASP A 108 -9.79 -3.71 7.72
CA ASP A 108 -9.86 -2.98 6.45
C ASP A 108 -8.74 -1.95 6.28
N ASN A 109 -7.71 -1.98 7.13
CA ASN A 109 -6.56 -1.11 6.96
C ASN A 109 -5.60 -1.63 5.88
N ARG A 110 -5.15 -0.70 5.05
CA ARG A 110 -4.30 -0.96 3.88
C ARG A 110 -3.17 0.05 3.79
N ILE A 111 -2.10 -0.33 3.11
CA ILE A 111 -1.12 0.61 2.58
C ILE A 111 -1.27 0.60 1.07
N TYR A 112 -1.76 1.69 0.50
CA TYR A 112 -1.87 1.87 -0.94
C TYR A 112 -0.60 2.47 -1.50
N PHE A 113 -0.13 1.94 -2.62
CA PHE A 113 1.11 2.39 -3.24
C PHE A 113 1.10 2.18 -4.75
N GLY A 114 2.04 2.82 -5.43
CA GLY A 114 2.28 2.69 -6.85
C GLY A 114 3.77 2.80 -7.20
N PHE A 115 4.08 2.59 -8.46
CA PHE A 115 5.45 2.64 -8.97
C PHE A 115 5.65 3.84 -9.90
N PHE A 116 6.79 4.53 -9.75
CA PHE A 116 7.22 5.63 -10.62
C PHE A 116 7.95 5.17 -11.90
N ASN A 117 7.87 3.90 -12.23
CA ASN A 117 8.65 3.25 -13.28
C ASN A 117 8.46 3.79 -14.71
N ARG A 118 7.51 4.71 -14.92
CA ARG A 118 7.29 5.40 -16.22
C ARG A 118 8.03 6.73 -16.34
N ILE A 119 8.54 7.27 -15.24
CA ILE A 119 9.00 8.67 -15.17
C ILE A 119 10.51 8.77 -15.31
N ASP A 120 11.23 7.93 -14.61
CA ASP A 120 12.68 7.80 -14.73
C ASP A 120 13.07 6.33 -14.56
N PRO A 121 13.29 5.60 -15.66
CA PRO A 121 13.68 4.19 -15.59
C PRO A 121 15.00 3.95 -14.86
N SER A 122 15.86 5.00 -14.76
CA SER A 122 17.14 4.91 -14.05
C SER A 122 17.01 4.99 -12.54
N LYS A 123 15.86 5.51 -12.05
CA LYS A 123 15.56 5.68 -10.62
C LYS A 123 14.11 5.37 -10.29
N PRO A 124 13.62 4.18 -10.62
CA PRO A 124 12.26 3.80 -10.29
C PRO A 124 12.06 3.79 -8.77
N MET A 125 10.96 4.40 -8.31
CA MET A 125 10.63 4.54 -6.90
C MET A 125 9.25 3.97 -6.62
N ILE A 126 8.95 3.75 -5.34
CA ILE A 126 7.64 3.37 -4.86
C ILE A 126 7.01 4.59 -4.18
N ALA A 127 5.77 4.92 -4.59
CA ALA A 127 4.99 5.99 -4.01
C ALA A 127 3.96 5.42 -3.03
N VAL A 128 4.03 5.78 -1.76
CA VAL A 128 3.00 5.46 -0.77
C VAL A 128 1.93 6.54 -0.82
N ALA A 129 0.72 6.16 -1.20
CA ALA A 129 -0.40 7.07 -1.38
C ALA A 129 -1.30 7.21 -0.15
N HIS A 130 -1.47 6.12 0.60
CA HIS A 130 -2.38 6.08 1.75
C HIS A 130 -1.99 4.97 2.72
N ILE A 131 -2.10 5.25 4.01
CA ILE A 131 -2.00 4.24 5.08
C ILE A 131 -3.22 4.42 5.97
N GLY A 132 -4.10 3.43 6.03
CA GLY A 132 -5.31 3.52 6.83
C GLY A 132 -6.44 2.65 6.31
N GLU A 133 -7.66 3.13 6.50
CA GLU A 133 -8.89 2.45 6.10
C GLU A 133 -8.91 2.15 4.60
N HIS A 134 -9.58 1.06 4.24
CA HIS A 134 -9.83 0.69 2.84
C HIS A 134 -10.50 1.85 2.10
N LEU A 135 -9.90 2.26 0.98
CA LEU A 135 -10.39 3.35 0.15
C LEU A 135 -11.53 2.89 -0.76
#